data_ba71f43e245644dae47c43be6d74c547
#
_entry.id   ba71f43e245644dae47c43be6d74c547
#
_cell.length_a   1.000
_cell.length_b   1.000
_cell.length_c   1.000
_cell.angle_alpha   90.00
_cell.angle_beta   90.00
_cell.angle_gamma   90.00
#
_symmetry.space_group_name_H-M   'P 1'
#
loop_
_entity.id
_entity.type
_entity.pdbx_description
1 polymer ?
#
loop_
_entity_poly.entity_id
_entity_poly.type
_entity_poly.pdbx_seq_one_letter_code
_entity_poly.pdbx_strand_id
1 'polypeptide(L)'
;MIQTGCRGIADDLLVHRKIQKIDLTEDDFDGTTCPYLFEYPCSPHLAAEKEGRIIDVKKIEKSTALLAEKYDYVLLEGAGGLMVPYRKWETTLDYIQTHGYPLVLVTSGKLGSINHTLLSLEACKTRNINVLRVLYNLYPEYDPIISGETQRYLKHYLAQFFPNTQFESFGKVAI
;
A
#
# COMPACT_ATOMS: atom_id res chain seq x y z
N MET A 1 -8.20 -0.96 -1.65
CA MET A 1 -8.86 0.21 -2.29
C MET A 1 -9.17 -0.04 -3.77
N ILE A 2 -8.20 -0.30 -4.59
CA ILE A 2 -8.34 -0.66 -6.01
C ILE A 2 -7.42 -1.83 -6.30
N GLN A 3 -7.89 -2.82 -7.06
CA GLN A 3 -7.04 -3.91 -7.54
C GLN A 3 -7.21 -4.12 -9.04
N THR A 4 -6.14 -4.52 -9.72
CA THR A 4 -6.11 -4.78 -11.15
C THR A 4 -5.53 -6.17 -11.43
N GLY A 5 -5.90 -6.80 -12.54
CA GLY A 5 -5.45 -8.13 -12.92
C GLY A 5 -6.22 -9.28 -12.27
N CYS A 6 -7.41 -9.02 -11.71
CA CYS A 6 -8.20 -10.03 -10.99
C CYS A 6 -9.65 -10.06 -11.46
N ARG A 7 -10.34 -11.18 -11.21
CA ARG A 7 -11.79 -11.35 -11.44
C ARG A 7 -12.48 -11.87 -10.19
N GLY A 8 -13.70 -11.41 -9.95
CA GLY A 8 -14.51 -11.84 -8.82
C GLY A 8 -14.07 -11.19 -7.51
N ILE A 9 -13.18 -11.81 -6.75
CA ILE A 9 -12.60 -11.29 -5.52
C ILE A 9 -11.14 -10.95 -5.78
N ALA A 10 -10.65 -9.86 -5.19
CA ALA A 10 -9.27 -9.42 -5.31
C ALA A 10 -8.30 -10.49 -4.75
N ASP A 11 -7.25 -10.84 -5.51
CA ASP A 11 -6.29 -11.89 -5.13
C ASP A 11 -5.60 -11.56 -3.79
N ASP A 12 -5.32 -10.28 -3.54
CA ASP A 12 -4.72 -9.85 -2.26
C ASP A 12 -5.65 -10.13 -1.08
N LEU A 13 -6.98 -9.97 -1.24
CA LEU A 13 -7.94 -10.31 -0.19
C LEU A 13 -7.93 -11.80 0.13
N LEU A 14 -7.83 -12.67 -0.89
CA LEU A 14 -7.71 -14.12 -0.67
C LEU A 14 -6.48 -14.45 0.17
N VAL A 15 -5.35 -13.80 -0.10
CA VAL A 15 -4.11 -13.97 0.67
C VAL A 15 -4.25 -13.39 2.07
N HIS A 16 -4.84 -12.21 2.22
CA HIS A 16 -5.06 -11.57 3.52
C HIS A 16 -5.93 -12.44 4.42
N ARG A 17 -7.02 -13.02 3.90
CA ARG A 17 -7.90 -13.91 4.71
C ARG A 17 -7.18 -15.18 5.13
N LYS A 18 -6.33 -15.76 4.27
CA LYS A 18 -5.47 -16.89 4.67
C LYS A 18 -4.51 -16.53 5.79
N ILE A 19 -3.83 -15.39 5.70
CA ILE A 19 -2.92 -14.89 6.75
C ILE A 19 -3.67 -14.70 8.07
N GLN A 20 -4.86 -14.13 8.01
CA GLN A 20 -5.74 -13.90 9.16
C GLN A 20 -6.38 -15.18 9.69
N LYS A 21 -6.37 -16.29 8.92
CA LYS A 21 -7.03 -17.58 9.23
C LYS A 21 -8.54 -17.42 9.43
N ILE A 22 -9.17 -16.61 8.61
CA ILE A 22 -10.61 -16.41 8.57
C ILE A 22 -11.14 -16.66 7.15
N ASP A 23 -12.43 -16.95 7.05
CA ASP A 23 -13.12 -17.05 5.77
C ASP A 23 -13.38 -15.67 5.17
N LEU A 24 -13.77 -15.67 3.89
CA LEU A 24 -14.25 -14.47 3.23
C LEU A 24 -15.49 -13.93 3.94
N THR A 25 -15.54 -12.63 4.12
CA THR A 25 -16.66 -11.94 4.77
C THR A 25 -17.68 -11.42 3.75
N GLU A 26 -18.86 -11.01 4.20
CA GLU A 26 -19.85 -10.35 3.35
C GLU A 26 -19.27 -9.11 2.67
N ASP A 27 -18.44 -8.31 3.38
CA ASP A 27 -17.77 -7.13 2.84
C ASP A 27 -16.80 -7.46 1.69
N ASP A 28 -16.28 -8.70 1.63
CA ASP A 28 -15.43 -9.16 0.53
C ASP A 28 -16.28 -9.51 -0.71
N PHE A 29 -17.45 -10.11 -0.51
CA PHE A 29 -18.35 -10.50 -1.59
C PHE A 29 -19.11 -9.32 -2.20
N ASP A 30 -19.52 -8.35 -1.40
CA ASP A 30 -20.25 -7.16 -1.87
C ASP A 30 -19.34 -6.06 -2.43
N GLY A 31 -18.01 -6.24 -2.31
CA GLY A 31 -16.98 -5.33 -2.80
C GLY A 31 -16.69 -4.14 -1.91
N THR A 32 -17.16 -4.13 -0.65
CA THR A 32 -16.84 -3.07 0.32
C THR A 32 -15.34 -3.03 0.62
N THR A 33 -14.68 -4.19 0.76
CA THR A 33 -13.22 -4.27 0.99
C THR A 33 -12.40 -3.91 -0.25
N CYS A 34 -12.93 -4.12 -1.47
CA CYS A 34 -12.28 -3.73 -2.72
C CYS A 34 -13.30 -3.10 -3.69
N PRO A 35 -13.62 -1.79 -3.53
CA PRO A 35 -14.65 -1.12 -4.32
C PRO A 35 -14.38 -1.05 -5.83
N TYR A 36 -13.12 -1.20 -6.23
CA TYR A 36 -12.73 -1.25 -7.65
C TYR A 36 -11.84 -2.45 -7.93
N LEU A 37 -12.37 -3.38 -8.70
CA LEU A 37 -11.65 -4.52 -9.25
C LEU A 37 -11.67 -4.41 -10.77
N PHE A 38 -10.50 -4.50 -11.41
CA PHE A 38 -10.30 -4.46 -12.86
C PHE A 38 -9.62 -5.74 -13.32
N GLU A 39 -10.01 -6.23 -14.49
CA GLU A 39 -9.46 -7.46 -15.06
C GLU A 39 -8.08 -7.26 -15.69
N TYR A 40 -7.84 -6.09 -16.30
CA TYR A 40 -6.59 -5.84 -16.99
C TYR A 40 -5.45 -5.47 -15.99
N PRO A 41 -4.31 -6.20 -16.00
CA PRO A 41 -3.21 -5.98 -15.07
C PRO A 41 -2.35 -4.78 -15.47
N CYS A 42 -2.75 -3.58 -15.07
CA CYS A 42 -2.03 -2.33 -15.30
C CYS A 42 -2.32 -1.32 -14.19
N SER A 43 -1.83 -0.09 -14.34
CA SER A 43 -2.18 0.99 -13.41
C SER A 43 -3.69 1.25 -13.38
N PRO A 44 -4.27 1.61 -12.21
CA PRO A 44 -5.71 1.76 -12.06
C PRO A 44 -6.38 2.70 -13.06
N HIS A 45 -5.75 3.85 -13.37
CA HIS A 45 -6.29 4.80 -14.33
C HIS A 45 -6.43 4.20 -15.74
N LEU A 46 -5.42 3.42 -16.19
CA LEU A 46 -5.45 2.75 -17.48
C LEU A 46 -6.45 1.60 -17.51
N ALA A 47 -6.53 0.82 -16.41
CA ALA A 47 -7.51 -0.26 -16.29
C ALA A 47 -8.95 0.29 -16.39
N ALA A 48 -9.22 1.37 -15.69
CA ALA A 48 -10.51 2.06 -15.72
C ALA A 48 -10.85 2.57 -17.15
N GLU A 49 -9.88 3.18 -17.84
CA GLU A 49 -10.03 3.63 -19.21
C GLU A 49 -10.35 2.46 -20.17
N LYS A 50 -9.59 1.35 -20.08
CA LYS A 50 -9.80 0.15 -20.91
C LYS A 50 -11.17 -0.49 -20.72
N GLU A 51 -11.70 -0.45 -19.51
CA GLU A 51 -13.00 -1.02 -19.18
C GLU A 51 -14.16 0.00 -19.28
N GLY A 52 -13.90 1.22 -19.72
CA GLY A 52 -14.91 2.29 -19.85
C GLY A 52 -15.53 2.68 -18.50
N ARG A 53 -14.80 2.53 -17.40
CA ARG A 53 -15.25 2.79 -16.03
C ARG A 53 -14.56 4.04 -15.45
N ILE A 54 -15.26 4.71 -14.55
CA ILE A 54 -14.73 5.89 -13.85
C ILE A 54 -14.48 5.50 -12.39
N ILE A 55 -13.30 5.84 -11.88
CA ILE A 55 -13.00 5.69 -10.46
C ILE A 55 -13.57 6.90 -9.72
N ASP A 56 -14.67 6.69 -8.99
CA ASP A 56 -15.25 7.69 -8.10
C ASP A 56 -14.65 7.56 -6.70
N VAL A 57 -13.94 8.58 -6.27
CA VAL A 57 -13.30 8.65 -4.94
C VAL A 57 -14.32 8.47 -3.82
N LYS A 58 -15.52 9.02 -3.97
CA LYS A 58 -16.60 8.89 -2.97
C LYS A 58 -16.98 7.44 -2.69
N LYS A 59 -16.88 6.56 -3.69
CA LYS A 59 -17.12 5.12 -3.48
C LYS A 59 -16.06 4.51 -2.56
N ILE A 60 -14.79 4.90 -2.73
CA ILE A 60 -13.69 4.45 -1.86
C ILE A 60 -13.86 5.00 -0.45
N GLU A 61 -14.18 6.28 -0.32
CA GLU A 61 -14.44 6.94 0.96
C GLU A 61 -15.58 6.27 1.72
N LYS A 62 -16.70 6.01 1.03
CA LYS A 62 -17.86 5.31 1.62
C LYS A 62 -17.48 3.91 2.11
N SER A 63 -16.79 3.14 1.30
CA SER A 63 -16.31 1.80 1.69
C SER A 63 -15.39 1.87 2.91
N THR A 64 -14.45 2.81 2.92
CA THR A 64 -13.53 2.99 4.05
C THR A 64 -14.29 3.37 5.33
N ALA A 65 -15.28 4.27 5.24
CA ALA A 65 -16.12 4.67 6.39
C ALA A 65 -16.92 3.48 6.95
N LEU A 66 -17.57 2.70 6.08
CA LEU A 66 -18.31 1.50 6.49
C LEU A 66 -17.42 0.47 7.21
N LEU A 67 -16.19 0.26 6.71
CA LEU A 67 -15.24 -0.64 7.37
C LEU A 67 -14.76 -0.06 8.71
N ALA A 68 -14.54 1.24 8.80
CA ALA A 68 -14.13 1.91 10.04
C ALA A 68 -15.19 1.87 11.15
N GLU A 69 -16.49 1.73 10.79
CA GLU A 69 -17.57 1.49 11.76
C GLU A 69 -17.58 0.05 12.31
N LYS A 70 -17.04 -0.91 11.55
CA LYS A 70 -17.08 -2.35 11.89
C LYS A 70 -15.81 -2.83 12.57
N TYR A 71 -14.65 -2.22 12.25
CA TYR A 71 -13.33 -2.73 12.62
C TYR A 71 -12.48 -1.67 13.33
N ASP A 72 -11.74 -2.07 14.34
CA ASP A 72 -10.82 -1.19 15.09
C ASP A 72 -9.68 -0.63 14.20
N TYR A 73 -9.29 -1.38 13.18
CA TYR A 73 -8.23 -1.01 12.23
C TYR A 73 -8.64 -1.29 10.79
N VAL A 74 -8.45 -0.30 9.93
CA VAL A 74 -8.65 -0.44 8.48
C VAL A 74 -7.32 -0.11 7.79
N LEU A 75 -6.76 -1.09 7.09
CA LEU A 75 -5.58 -0.91 6.25
C LEU A 75 -6.04 -0.62 4.81
N LEU A 76 -5.67 0.54 4.31
CA LEU A 76 -5.98 0.96 2.95
C LEU A 76 -4.76 0.78 2.05
N GLU A 77 -4.77 -0.23 1.20
CA GLU A 77 -3.68 -0.51 0.28
C GLU A 77 -3.96 0.07 -1.11
N GLY A 78 -2.98 0.78 -1.67
CA GLY A 78 -3.01 1.28 -3.04
C GLY A 78 -2.46 0.24 -4.03
N ALA A 79 -2.87 0.30 -5.29
CA ALA A 79 -2.31 -0.53 -6.36
C ALA A 79 -0.94 0.01 -6.79
N GLY A 80 0.13 -0.68 -6.42
CA GLY A 80 1.50 -0.29 -6.72
C GLY A 80 2.08 0.75 -5.74
N GLY A 81 2.99 1.59 -6.22
CA GLY A 81 3.68 2.57 -5.37
C GLY A 81 2.90 3.87 -5.16
N LEU A 82 3.41 4.72 -4.26
CA LEU A 82 2.75 5.97 -3.84
C LEU A 82 2.42 6.92 -5.00
N MET A 83 3.28 6.98 -6.02
CA MET A 83 3.10 7.85 -7.19
C MET A 83 2.36 7.19 -8.35
N VAL A 84 1.79 5.98 -8.15
CA VAL A 84 0.95 5.35 -9.17
C VAL A 84 -0.37 6.09 -9.29
N PRO A 85 -0.76 6.55 -10.50
CA PRO A 85 -2.01 7.25 -10.70
C PRO A 85 -3.19 6.28 -10.61
N TYR A 86 -4.14 6.59 -9.74
CA TYR A 86 -5.44 5.93 -9.72
C TYR A 86 -6.46 6.66 -10.61
N ARG A 87 -6.26 7.93 -10.85
CA ARG A 87 -6.97 8.77 -11.85
C ARG A 87 -5.93 9.53 -12.67
N LYS A 88 -6.35 10.17 -13.75
CA LYS A 88 -5.47 10.79 -14.76
C LYS A 88 -4.34 11.66 -14.15
N TRP A 89 -4.65 12.44 -13.13
CA TRP A 89 -3.70 13.36 -12.50
C TRP A 89 -3.65 13.23 -10.97
N GLU A 90 -4.19 12.15 -10.42
CA GLU A 90 -4.25 11.90 -8.99
C GLU A 90 -3.59 10.56 -8.65
N THR A 91 -2.64 10.60 -7.72
CA THR A 91 -1.86 9.45 -7.28
C THR A 91 -2.34 8.94 -5.92
N THR A 92 -1.93 7.74 -5.54
CA THR A 92 -2.16 7.22 -4.19
C THR A 92 -1.66 8.21 -3.12
N LEU A 93 -0.55 8.90 -3.37
CA LEU A 93 0.01 9.89 -2.46
C LEU A 93 -0.91 11.13 -2.30
N ASP A 94 -1.56 11.57 -3.40
CA ASP A 94 -2.55 12.66 -3.34
C ASP A 94 -3.76 12.26 -2.49
N TYR A 95 -4.22 11.02 -2.63
CA TYR A 95 -5.31 10.48 -1.82
C TYR A 95 -4.96 10.47 -0.33
N ILE A 96 -3.77 9.96 0.03
CA ILE A 96 -3.28 9.94 1.41
C ILE A 96 -3.20 11.36 1.98
N GLN A 97 -2.66 12.30 1.22
CA GLN A 97 -2.53 13.71 1.64
C GLN A 97 -3.90 14.34 1.89
N THR A 98 -4.84 14.19 0.96
CA THR A 98 -6.19 14.77 1.03
C THR A 98 -6.96 14.29 2.26
N HIS A 99 -6.79 13.02 2.64
CA HIS A 99 -7.50 12.43 3.78
C HIS A 99 -6.72 12.51 5.11
N GLY A 100 -5.48 13.00 5.08
CA GLY A 100 -4.63 13.07 6.28
C GLY A 100 -4.28 11.70 6.86
N TYR A 101 -4.28 10.63 6.04
CA TYR A 101 -4.00 9.30 6.55
C TYR A 101 -2.53 9.12 6.91
N PRO A 102 -2.24 8.48 8.03
CA PRO A 102 -0.89 8.06 8.35
C PRO A 102 -0.44 6.93 7.42
N LEU A 103 0.85 6.91 7.09
CA LEU A 103 1.42 5.96 6.13
C LEU A 103 2.29 4.91 6.83
N VAL A 104 2.13 3.66 6.43
CA VAL A 104 3.10 2.58 6.63
C VAL A 104 3.75 2.30 5.27
N LEU A 105 5.06 2.56 5.16
CA LEU A 105 5.83 2.35 3.93
C LEU A 105 6.53 1.00 3.97
N VAL A 106 6.27 0.15 2.98
CA VAL A 106 6.96 -1.15 2.83
C VAL A 106 8.13 -1.01 1.87
N THR A 107 9.28 -1.53 2.26
CA THR A 107 10.51 -1.61 1.46
C THR A 107 11.15 -3.00 1.56
N SER A 108 12.22 -3.26 0.84
CA SER A 108 12.89 -4.57 0.79
C SER A 108 14.39 -4.46 0.57
N GLY A 109 15.10 -5.60 0.55
CA GLY A 109 16.53 -5.70 0.24
C GLY A 109 16.87 -5.71 -1.26
N LYS A 110 15.90 -5.54 -2.15
CA LYS A 110 16.14 -5.53 -3.60
C LYS A 110 17.08 -4.38 -3.98
N LEU A 111 18.01 -4.64 -4.90
CA LEU A 111 18.89 -3.59 -5.44
C LEU A 111 18.05 -2.42 -5.99
N GLY A 112 18.40 -1.20 -5.58
CA GLY A 112 17.65 0.02 -5.88
C GLY A 112 16.63 0.43 -4.80
N SER A 113 16.35 -0.41 -3.80
CA SER A 113 15.36 -0.12 -2.75
C SER A 113 15.71 1.09 -1.90
N ILE A 114 17.00 1.37 -1.64
CA ILE A 114 17.40 2.61 -0.96
C ILE A 114 16.87 3.82 -1.74
N ASN A 115 17.16 3.88 -3.05
CA ASN A 115 16.70 4.98 -3.89
C ASN A 115 15.17 5.12 -3.87
N HIS A 116 14.44 4.03 -4.08
CA HIS A 116 12.97 4.05 -4.10
C HIS A 116 12.39 4.46 -2.75
N THR A 117 12.97 3.97 -1.66
CA THR A 117 12.52 4.32 -0.30
C THR A 117 12.76 5.79 0.01
N LEU A 118 13.95 6.31 -0.30
CA LEU A 118 14.27 7.71 -0.07
C LEU A 118 13.40 8.65 -0.91
N LEU A 119 13.19 8.34 -2.19
CA LEU A 119 12.26 9.12 -3.04
C LEU A 119 10.84 9.12 -2.47
N SER A 120 10.35 7.99 -1.97
CA SER A 120 9.04 7.90 -1.33
C SER A 120 8.97 8.73 -0.05
N LEU A 121 10.00 8.65 0.80
CA LEU A 121 10.09 9.44 2.04
C LEU A 121 10.16 10.93 1.75
N GLU A 122 10.96 11.38 0.78
CA GLU A 122 11.04 12.79 0.38
C GLU A 122 9.71 13.30 -0.19
N ALA A 123 9.01 12.50 -0.98
CA ALA A 123 7.68 12.84 -1.48
C ALA A 123 6.67 13.00 -0.32
N CYS A 124 6.73 12.12 0.69
CA CYS A 124 5.90 12.23 1.89
C CYS A 124 6.24 13.50 2.69
N LYS A 125 7.53 13.79 2.89
CA LYS A 125 8.02 14.98 3.61
C LYS A 125 7.55 16.27 2.95
N THR A 126 7.71 16.36 1.63
CA THR A 126 7.29 17.53 0.84
C THR A 126 5.79 17.82 0.97
N ARG A 127 4.98 16.77 1.20
CA ARG A 127 3.52 16.85 1.34
C ARG A 127 3.02 16.82 2.79
N ASN A 128 3.93 16.87 3.77
CA ASN A 128 3.61 16.78 5.19
C ASN A 128 2.81 15.52 5.57
N ILE A 129 3.07 14.40 4.90
CA ILE A 129 2.44 13.12 5.21
C ILE A 129 3.14 12.49 6.40
N ASN A 130 2.37 12.08 7.39
CA ASN A 130 2.87 11.39 8.58
C ASN A 130 3.24 9.94 8.23
N VAL A 131 4.54 9.64 8.16
CA VAL A 131 5.04 8.26 8.00
C VAL A 131 5.17 7.64 9.38
N LEU A 132 4.24 6.78 9.78
CA LEU A 132 4.25 6.10 11.07
C LEU A 132 5.38 5.08 11.14
N ARG A 133 5.55 4.32 10.06
CA ARG A 133 6.44 3.15 10.07
C ARG A 133 7.02 2.87 8.70
N VAL A 134 8.28 2.44 8.67
CA VAL A 134 8.90 1.78 7.53
C VAL A 134 9.05 0.31 7.87
N LEU A 135 8.43 -0.56 7.07
CA LEU A 135 8.51 -2.00 7.19
C LEU A 135 9.47 -2.56 6.14
N TYR A 136 10.56 -3.18 6.60
CA TYR A 136 11.55 -3.78 5.72
C TYR A 136 11.25 -5.28 5.54
N ASN A 137 10.85 -5.65 4.33
CA ASN A 137 10.59 -7.04 3.98
C ASN A 137 11.90 -7.77 3.67
N LEU A 138 12.22 -8.80 4.48
CA LEU A 138 13.39 -9.65 4.33
C LEU A 138 13.18 -10.76 3.27
N TYR A 139 11.99 -10.92 2.73
CA TYR A 139 11.66 -11.94 1.74
C TYR A 139 11.32 -11.32 0.37
N PRO A 140 11.80 -11.92 -0.76
CA PRO A 140 12.76 -13.03 -0.81
C PRO A 140 14.12 -12.65 -0.21
N GLU A 141 14.90 -13.66 0.20
CA GLU A 141 16.24 -13.41 0.74
C GLU A 141 17.14 -12.80 -0.34
N TYR A 142 17.80 -11.73 0.04
CA TYR A 142 18.80 -11.03 -0.77
C TYR A 142 20.18 -11.21 -0.14
N ASP A 143 21.22 -10.76 -0.84
CA ASP A 143 22.57 -10.74 -0.28
C ASP A 143 22.57 -10.12 1.14
N PRO A 144 23.06 -10.83 2.17
CA PRO A 144 22.98 -10.38 3.54
C PRO A 144 23.79 -9.12 3.84
N ILE A 145 24.89 -8.89 3.10
CA ILE A 145 25.72 -7.68 3.24
C ILE A 145 24.92 -6.48 2.70
N ILE A 146 24.33 -6.61 1.52
CA ILE A 146 23.52 -5.56 0.89
C ILE A 146 22.29 -5.29 1.73
N SER A 147 21.59 -6.34 2.18
CA SER A 147 20.40 -6.20 3.02
C SER A 147 20.71 -5.56 4.37
N GLY A 148 21.80 -5.97 5.02
CA GLY A 148 22.25 -5.40 6.28
C GLY A 148 22.62 -3.91 6.16
N GLU A 149 23.38 -3.56 5.11
CA GLU A 149 23.74 -2.16 4.85
C GLU A 149 22.54 -1.30 4.51
N THR A 150 21.61 -1.81 3.69
CA THR A 150 20.36 -1.10 3.36
C THR A 150 19.57 -0.76 4.62
N GLN A 151 19.37 -1.74 5.52
CA GLN A 151 18.67 -1.50 6.78
C GLN A 151 19.39 -0.49 7.66
N ARG A 152 20.72 -0.61 7.78
CA ARG A 152 21.55 0.32 8.56
C ARG A 152 21.41 1.75 8.04
N TYR A 153 21.54 1.92 6.73
CA TYR A 153 21.41 3.24 6.08
C TYR A 153 20.03 3.85 6.31
N LEU A 154 18.96 3.08 6.07
CA LEU A 154 17.58 3.57 6.24
C LEU A 154 17.28 3.96 7.69
N LYS A 155 17.76 3.18 8.69
CA LYS A 155 17.62 3.54 10.12
C LYS A 155 18.31 4.87 10.44
N HIS A 156 19.53 5.10 9.94
CA HIS A 156 20.23 6.37 10.16
C HIS A 156 19.50 7.53 9.46
N TYR A 157 19.03 7.33 8.24
CA TYR A 157 18.26 8.32 7.51
C TYR A 157 16.97 8.72 8.25
N LEU A 158 16.22 7.72 8.74
CA LEU A 158 15.00 7.98 9.51
C LEU A 158 15.31 8.72 10.81
N ALA A 159 16.33 8.31 11.55
CA ALA A 159 16.72 9.00 12.78
C ALA A 159 17.06 10.48 12.55
N GLN A 160 17.65 10.80 11.40
CA GLN A 160 18.02 12.18 11.04
C GLN A 160 16.84 13.02 10.52
N PHE A 161 15.98 12.46 9.68
CA PHE A 161 15.01 13.23 8.91
C PHE A 161 13.54 12.90 9.25
N PHE A 162 13.30 11.77 9.91
CA PHE A 162 11.97 11.26 10.30
C PHE A 162 11.99 10.69 11.72
N PRO A 163 12.33 11.48 12.76
CA PRO A 163 12.62 10.97 14.11
C PRO A 163 11.43 10.28 14.78
N ASN A 164 10.21 10.51 14.32
CA ASN A 164 8.99 9.89 14.84
C ASN A 164 8.58 8.61 14.07
N THR A 165 9.30 8.25 13.00
CA THR A 165 9.00 7.08 12.17
C THR A 165 9.69 5.83 12.74
N GLN A 166 8.92 4.79 13.00
CA GLN A 166 9.47 3.51 13.45
C GLN A 166 10.02 2.72 12.26
N PHE A 167 11.09 1.94 12.50
CA PHE A 167 11.63 1.00 11.52
C PHE A 167 11.55 -0.41 12.07
N GLU A 168 10.91 -1.29 11.33
CA GLU A 168 10.80 -2.72 11.66
C GLU A 168 11.15 -3.57 10.46
N SER A 169 11.64 -4.79 10.70
CA SER A 169 11.87 -5.78 9.66
C SER A 169 11.05 -7.03 9.93
N PHE A 170 10.57 -7.68 8.87
CA PHE A 170 9.82 -8.91 8.96
C PHE A 170 10.26 -9.90 7.87
N GLY A 171 10.20 -11.19 8.21
CA GLY A 171 10.53 -12.28 7.30
C GLY A 171 9.30 -12.82 6.56
N LYS A 172 9.47 -14.00 5.96
CA LYS A 172 8.38 -14.70 5.28
C LYS A 172 7.27 -15.04 6.26
N VAL A 173 6.05 -14.65 5.92
CA VAL A 173 4.84 -15.06 6.64
C VAL A 173 4.44 -16.45 6.14
N ALA A 174 4.19 -17.38 7.05
CA ALA A 174 3.63 -18.69 6.71
C ALA A 174 2.14 -18.52 6.35
N ILE A 175 1.76 -18.99 5.16
CA ILE A 175 0.40 -18.93 4.63
C ILE A 175 -0.12 -20.37 4.51
#